data_8af5ea9ee748a02c3193b161c974bdc5
#
_entry.id   8af5ea9ee748a02c3193b161c974bdc5
#
_cell.length_a   1.000
_cell.length_b   1.000
_cell.length_c   1.000
_cell.angle_alpha   90.00
_cell.angle_beta   90.00
_cell.angle_gamma   90.00
#
_symmetry.space_group_name_H-M   'P 1'
#
loop_
_entity.id
_entity.type
_entity.pdbx_description
1 polymer ?
#
loop_
_entity_poly.entity_id
_entity_poly.type
_entity_poly.pdbx_seq_one_letter_code
_entity_poly.pdbx_strand_id
1 'polypeptide(L)'
;METQLLICAASRFEAARQITSAPGDHPQHRLHGHGFTVQARCSLPQSWVDFPGSEVQQLRSAIESCTAPLDHRLLNDQLADPTDARLAHWIAQQAVLPGVRQLRLQSTPHRGVDVDAAGHAHLWRRFVFQSAHVLPQVPAGHKCGRMHGHGFEVVLHADASMAGAMALAHDDIDAAWSPLQALLDHACLNDLPGLANPTSEVLSSWIWARLQPQLPTLSSVTVYETASCGAIFDGQRYRVWKELTLDSAVQLRHAPESSALRRLHGHTYTLRLHLTAPLDEVLGWTIDFGDVKSLFEPIFLQLDHQPLHEIADLADGDSASVARWIFDCARGQLPQLDRVDLLETEGCGAMVIAPGAGLALAV
;
A
#
# COMPACT_ATOMS: atom_id res chain seq x y z
N MET A 1 -1.22 11.10 -22.65
CA MET A 1 -0.35 11.06 -21.46
C MET A 1 0.04 9.60 -21.25
N GLU A 2 1.32 9.34 -21.04
CA GLU A 2 1.84 7.97 -20.86
C GLU A 2 1.57 7.44 -19.44
N THR A 3 1.47 6.12 -19.31
CA THR A 3 1.44 5.44 -18.01
C THR A 3 2.73 5.68 -17.26
N GLN A 4 2.66 5.77 -15.93
CA GLN A 4 3.84 5.89 -15.08
C GLN A 4 4.24 4.48 -14.59
N LEU A 5 5.50 4.12 -14.77
CA LEU A 5 6.11 2.95 -14.14
C LEU A 5 6.86 3.38 -12.89
N LEU A 6 6.63 2.69 -11.78
CA LEU A 6 7.40 2.81 -10.56
C LEU A 6 7.99 1.45 -10.19
N ILE A 7 9.25 1.45 -9.81
CA ILE A 7 9.90 0.31 -9.18
C ILE A 7 9.79 0.46 -7.67
N CYS A 8 9.48 -0.64 -6.99
CA CYS A 8 9.33 -0.71 -5.55
C CYS A 8 10.39 -1.65 -4.98
N ALA A 9 11.02 -1.24 -3.90
CA ALA A 9 11.88 -2.11 -3.12
C ALA A 9 11.78 -1.78 -1.63
N ALA A 10 12.02 -2.79 -0.80
CA ALA A 10 12.00 -2.68 0.64
C ALA A 10 13.23 -3.33 1.26
N SER A 11 13.66 -2.78 2.39
CA SER A 11 14.70 -3.31 3.23
C SER A 11 14.34 -3.13 4.71
N ARG A 12 14.99 -3.89 5.58
CA ARG A 12 14.76 -3.87 7.03
C ARG A 12 16.06 -3.60 7.78
N PHE A 13 15.94 -2.94 8.93
CA PHE A 13 17.03 -2.79 9.89
C PHE A 13 16.50 -2.83 11.31
N GLU A 14 17.36 -3.15 12.26
CA GLU A 14 17.06 -3.20 13.69
C GLU A 14 17.76 -2.05 14.39
N ALA A 15 17.06 -1.31 15.26
CA ALA A 15 17.67 -0.19 15.97
C ALA A 15 16.98 0.10 17.30
N ALA A 16 17.74 0.76 18.21
CA ALA A 16 17.20 1.30 19.44
C ALA A 16 16.99 2.81 19.32
N ARG A 17 16.02 3.35 20.05
CA ARG A 17 15.75 4.78 20.12
C ARG A 17 15.09 5.20 21.42
N GLN A 18 15.17 6.51 21.70
CA GLN A 18 14.41 7.20 22.73
C GLN A 18 13.80 8.46 22.13
N ILE A 19 12.49 8.64 22.25
CA ILE A 19 11.79 9.83 21.76
C ILE A 19 11.74 10.85 22.90
N THR A 20 12.66 11.81 22.87
CA THR A 20 12.83 12.78 23.95
C THR A 20 11.73 13.83 23.98
N SER A 21 11.06 14.09 22.85
CA SER A 21 9.90 14.98 22.73
C SER A 21 8.60 14.38 23.24
N ALA A 22 8.53 13.04 23.44
CA ALA A 22 7.36 12.41 24.04
C ALA A 22 7.23 12.80 25.52
N PRO A 23 6.01 12.88 26.08
CA PRO A 23 5.79 13.09 27.51
C PRO A 23 6.58 12.10 28.36
N GLY A 24 7.08 12.54 29.54
CA GLY A 24 7.98 11.73 30.36
C GLY A 24 7.40 10.39 30.86
N ASP A 25 6.09 10.30 30.98
CA ASP A 25 5.34 9.09 31.31
C ASP A 25 4.98 8.22 30.08
N HIS A 26 5.15 8.77 28.88
CA HIS A 26 4.84 8.05 27.65
C HIS A 26 5.85 6.90 27.41
N PRO A 27 5.40 5.68 26.98
CA PRO A 27 6.30 4.56 26.75
C PRO A 27 7.46 4.85 25.80
N GLN A 28 7.25 5.67 24.77
CA GLN A 28 8.28 6.05 23.79
C GLN A 28 9.37 6.95 24.36
N HIS A 29 9.15 7.59 25.51
CA HIS A 29 10.17 8.35 26.22
C HIS A 29 11.26 7.45 26.85
N ARG A 30 10.99 6.14 26.98
CA ARG A 30 11.96 5.17 27.44
C ARG A 30 12.82 4.69 26.28
N LEU A 31 14.07 4.29 26.59
CA LEU A 31 14.91 3.59 25.62
C LEU A 31 14.25 2.27 25.22
N HIS A 32 14.01 2.07 23.91
CA HIS A 32 13.39 0.86 23.38
C HIS A 32 13.97 0.55 21.99
N GLY A 33 13.84 -0.69 21.53
CA GLY A 33 14.32 -1.12 20.23
C GLY A 33 13.32 -2.02 19.53
N HIS A 34 13.35 -1.98 18.19
CA HIS A 34 12.52 -2.83 17.32
C HIS A 34 13.01 -2.76 15.87
N GLY A 35 12.43 -3.63 15.03
CA GLY A 35 12.67 -3.61 13.59
C GLY A 35 11.94 -2.47 12.89
N PHE A 36 12.59 -1.95 11.85
CA PHE A 36 12.04 -0.98 10.92
C PHE A 36 12.05 -1.55 9.50
N THR A 37 11.02 -1.23 8.72
CA THR A 37 10.99 -1.51 7.29
C THR A 37 10.99 -0.19 6.53
N VAL A 38 11.90 -0.04 5.57
CA VAL A 38 11.94 1.08 4.64
C VAL A 38 11.56 0.57 3.26
N GLN A 39 10.61 1.23 2.62
CA GLN A 39 10.21 0.97 1.24
C GLN A 39 10.32 2.25 0.43
N ALA A 40 10.89 2.16 -0.78
CA ALA A 40 10.89 3.25 -1.74
C ALA A 40 10.12 2.88 -3.00
N ARG A 41 9.46 3.87 -3.61
CA ARG A 41 8.80 3.82 -4.91
C ARG A 41 9.43 4.87 -5.80
N CYS A 42 10.07 4.43 -6.87
CA CYS A 42 10.92 5.28 -7.70
C CYS A 42 10.56 5.16 -9.18
N SER A 43 10.53 6.29 -9.88
CA SER A 43 10.52 6.32 -11.34
C SER A 43 11.99 6.33 -11.82
N LEU A 44 12.56 5.14 -11.99
CA LEU A 44 13.97 4.99 -12.28
C LEU A 44 14.28 5.32 -13.75
N PRO A 45 15.33 6.12 -14.04
CA PRO A 45 15.82 6.27 -15.40
C PRO A 45 16.52 4.98 -15.87
N GLN A 46 16.38 4.63 -17.13
CA GLN A 46 17.02 3.42 -17.70
C GLN A 46 18.54 3.38 -17.49
N SER A 47 19.20 4.53 -17.47
CA SER A 47 20.65 4.64 -17.27
C SER A 47 21.09 4.37 -15.82
N TRP A 48 20.17 4.19 -14.89
CA TRP A 48 20.50 3.94 -13.48
C TRP A 48 20.77 2.47 -13.18
N VAL A 49 20.25 1.57 -14.01
CA VAL A 49 20.36 0.12 -13.81
C VAL A 49 21.48 -0.49 -14.66
N ASP A 50 22.10 -1.56 -14.17
CA ASP A 50 23.18 -2.25 -14.87
C ASP A 50 22.67 -2.97 -16.12
N PHE A 51 21.45 -3.49 -16.06
CA PHE A 51 20.76 -4.13 -17.19
C PHE A 51 19.24 -4.14 -16.91
N PRO A 52 18.37 -4.16 -17.94
CA PRO A 52 16.92 -4.25 -17.79
C PRO A 52 16.52 -5.49 -16.98
N GLY A 53 15.62 -5.30 -16.01
CA GLY A 53 15.17 -6.34 -15.10
C GLY A 53 15.95 -6.40 -13.76
N SER A 54 17.03 -5.60 -13.59
CA SER A 54 17.77 -5.51 -12.33
C SER A 54 17.26 -4.41 -11.39
N GLU A 55 16.25 -3.66 -11.79
CA GLU A 55 15.75 -2.46 -11.11
C GLU A 55 15.39 -2.71 -9.64
N VAL A 56 14.64 -3.77 -9.37
CA VAL A 56 14.18 -4.13 -8.01
C VAL A 56 15.37 -4.44 -7.11
N GLN A 57 16.30 -5.28 -7.59
CA GLN A 57 17.49 -5.68 -6.84
C GLN A 57 18.41 -4.50 -6.56
N GLN A 58 18.65 -3.63 -7.55
CA GLN A 58 19.52 -2.47 -7.37
C GLN A 58 18.89 -1.42 -6.45
N LEU A 59 17.59 -1.17 -6.58
CA LEU A 59 16.88 -0.26 -5.68
C LEU A 59 16.93 -0.77 -4.24
N ARG A 60 16.73 -2.08 -4.03
CA ARG A 60 16.86 -2.70 -2.72
C ARG A 60 18.26 -2.52 -2.13
N SER A 61 19.31 -2.80 -2.89
CA SER A 61 20.69 -2.61 -2.45
C SER A 61 21.02 -1.15 -2.11
N ALA A 62 20.44 -0.19 -2.83
CA ALA A 62 20.59 1.23 -2.54
C ALA A 62 19.92 1.61 -1.20
N ILE A 63 18.72 1.06 -0.91
CA ILE A 63 18.04 1.25 0.38
C ILE A 63 18.86 0.61 1.51
N GLU A 64 19.34 -0.61 1.33
CA GLU A 64 20.20 -1.32 2.31
C GLU A 64 21.46 -0.51 2.63
N SER A 65 22.12 0.03 1.62
CA SER A 65 23.31 0.88 1.80
C SER A 65 22.99 2.17 2.58
N CYS A 66 21.83 2.76 2.34
CA CYS A 66 21.37 3.96 3.04
C CYS A 66 21.04 3.68 4.52
N THR A 67 20.46 2.52 4.82
CA THR A 67 20.01 2.17 6.17
C THR A 67 21.09 1.46 7.00
N ALA A 68 22.16 0.95 6.38
CA ALA A 68 23.25 0.24 7.06
C ALA A 68 23.88 1.05 8.25
N PRO A 69 24.05 2.39 8.18
CA PRO A 69 24.56 3.16 9.32
C PRO A 69 23.62 3.18 10.53
N LEU A 70 22.34 2.84 10.35
CA LEU A 70 21.31 2.81 11.40
C LEU A 70 21.18 1.43 12.03
N ASP A 71 21.60 0.38 11.31
CA ASP A 71 21.38 -0.99 11.71
C ASP A 71 22.20 -1.36 12.95
N HIS A 72 21.52 -1.97 13.95
CA HIS A 72 22.07 -2.33 15.25
C HIS A 72 22.72 -1.13 16.00
N ARG A 73 22.12 0.06 15.89
CA ARG A 73 22.58 1.31 16.49
C ARG A 73 21.52 1.97 17.37
N LEU A 74 21.98 2.91 18.20
CA LEU A 74 21.12 3.88 18.86
C LEU A 74 20.86 5.04 17.91
N LEU A 75 19.61 5.20 17.46
CA LEU A 75 19.24 6.24 16.50
C LEU A 75 19.48 7.65 17.03
N ASN A 76 19.46 7.83 18.36
CA ASN A 76 19.74 9.13 19.00
C ASN A 76 21.17 9.62 18.76
N ASP A 77 22.11 8.74 18.39
CA ASP A 77 23.46 9.14 17.98
C ASP A 77 23.47 9.88 16.63
N GLN A 78 22.46 9.63 15.78
CA GLN A 78 22.30 10.25 14.47
C GLN A 78 21.25 11.39 14.48
N LEU A 79 20.18 11.24 15.25
CA LEU A 79 19.08 12.19 15.38
C LEU A 79 18.76 12.42 16.85
N ALA A 80 18.79 13.68 17.30
CA ALA A 80 18.52 14.02 18.70
C ALA A 80 17.15 13.49 19.20
N ASP A 81 16.15 13.41 18.31
CA ASP A 81 14.80 12.97 18.62
C ASP A 81 14.23 12.17 17.41
N PRO A 82 14.52 10.85 17.31
CA PRO A 82 14.23 10.02 16.16
C PRO A 82 12.76 9.57 16.13
N THR A 83 11.80 10.52 16.03
CA THR A 83 10.40 10.20 15.72
C THR A 83 10.30 9.56 14.35
N ASP A 84 9.19 8.84 14.07
CA ASP A 84 9.00 8.17 12.78
C ASP A 84 9.13 9.17 11.61
N ALA A 85 8.53 10.37 11.73
CA ALA A 85 8.60 11.39 10.70
C ALA A 85 10.02 11.93 10.48
N ARG A 86 10.75 12.23 11.56
CA ARG A 86 12.14 12.72 11.47
C ARG A 86 13.08 11.67 10.91
N LEU A 87 12.89 10.41 11.32
CA LEU A 87 13.68 9.29 10.81
C LEU A 87 13.40 9.04 9.33
N ALA A 88 12.12 9.08 8.90
CA ALA A 88 11.75 8.95 7.51
C ALA A 88 12.34 10.06 6.63
N HIS A 89 12.31 11.32 7.09
CA HIS A 89 12.94 12.45 6.40
C HIS A 89 14.46 12.30 6.33
N TRP A 90 15.10 11.89 7.44
CA TRP A 90 16.55 11.65 7.44
C TRP A 90 16.93 10.58 6.42
N ILE A 91 16.22 9.45 6.39
CA ILE A 91 16.45 8.39 5.41
C ILE A 91 16.23 8.93 3.99
N ALA A 92 15.15 9.68 3.75
CA ALA A 92 14.87 10.26 2.43
C ALA A 92 15.96 11.23 1.95
N GLN A 93 16.60 11.97 2.87
CA GLN A 93 17.71 12.86 2.56
C GLN A 93 19.03 12.12 2.31
N GLN A 94 19.29 11.02 3.02
CA GLN A 94 20.49 10.20 2.83
C GLN A 94 20.37 9.29 1.60
N ALA A 95 19.16 8.88 1.26
CA ALA A 95 18.88 8.00 0.13
C ALA A 95 19.01 8.77 -1.19
N VAL A 96 20.17 8.65 -1.85
CA VAL A 96 20.38 9.20 -3.20
C VAL A 96 19.67 8.29 -4.21
N LEU A 97 18.34 8.27 -4.17
CA LEU A 97 17.51 7.46 -5.05
C LEU A 97 16.93 8.35 -6.16
N PRO A 98 17.18 8.05 -7.45
CA PRO A 98 16.61 8.85 -8.52
C PRO A 98 15.09 8.66 -8.62
N GLY A 99 14.39 9.75 -8.90
CA GLY A 99 12.95 9.72 -9.18
C GLY A 99 12.08 9.19 -8.06
N VAL A 100 12.49 9.36 -6.80
CA VAL A 100 11.67 8.99 -5.63
C VAL A 100 10.31 9.67 -5.71
N ARG A 101 9.25 8.87 -5.65
CA ARG A 101 7.86 9.34 -5.55
C ARG A 101 7.31 9.19 -4.16
N GLN A 102 7.78 8.19 -3.44
CA GLN A 102 7.39 7.95 -2.06
C GLN A 102 8.46 7.12 -1.35
N LEU A 103 8.72 7.46 -0.10
CA LEU A 103 9.48 6.65 0.84
C LEU A 103 8.60 6.35 2.04
N ARG A 104 8.43 5.08 2.36
CA ARG A 104 7.71 4.61 3.53
C ARG A 104 8.70 4.16 4.60
N LEU A 105 8.49 4.59 5.83
CA LEU A 105 9.09 4.01 7.02
C LEU A 105 7.98 3.37 7.86
N GLN A 106 8.07 2.07 8.05
CA GLN A 106 7.19 1.34 8.97
C GLN A 106 7.97 1.02 10.25
N SER A 107 7.50 1.54 11.38
CA SER A 107 8.13 1.34 12.68
C SER A 107 7.51 0.20 13.50
N THR A 108 6.27 -0.15 13.21
CA THR A 108 5.59 -1.36 13.71
C THR A 108 4.61 -1.87 12.64
N PRO A 109 4.07 -3.10 12.74
CA PRO A 109 3.04 -3.57 11.80
C PRO A 109 1.81 -2.67 11.70
N HIS A 110 1.59 -1.80 12.69
CA HIS A 110 0.37 -1.00 12.80
C HIS A 110 0.59 0.51 12.64
N ARG A 111 1.83 0.97 12.38
CA ARG A 111 2.10 2.40 12.18
C ARG A 111 3.37 2.65 11.41
N GLY A 112 3.39 3.82 10.79
CA GLY A 112 4.56 4.35 10.10
C GLY A 112 4.31 5.71 9.50
N VAL A 113 5.18 6.08 8.58
CA VAL A 113 5.17 7.38 7.89
C VAL A 113 5.46 7.15 6.41
N ASP A 114 4.71 7.82 5.56
CA ASP A 114 5.03 7.96 4.14
C ASP A 114 5.54 9.39 3.89
N VAL A 115 6.67 9.53 3.23
CA VAL A 115 7.20 10.82 2.75
C VAL A 115 7.00 10.86 1.24
N ASP A 116 6.28 11.86 0.74
CA ASP A 116 6.02 12.03 -0.69
C ASP A 116 7.19 12.70 -1.42
N ALA A 117 7.07 12.86 -2.75
CA ALA A 117 8.10 13.47 -3.60
C ALA A 117 8.35 14.97 -3.29
N ALA A 118 7.40 15.65 -2.63
CA ALA A 118 7.56 17.02 -2.17
C ALA A 118 8.20 17.10 -0.78
N GLY A 119 8.40 15.97 -0.12
CA GLY A 119 8.94 15.89 1.23
C GLY A 119 7.87 16.03 2.33
N HIS A 120 6.57 15.95 1.99
CA HIS A 120 5.52 15.99 2.99
C HIS A 120 5.40 14.63 3.67
N ALA A 121 5.26 14.63 4.99
CA ALA A 121 5.07 13.42 5.79
C ALA A 121 3.58 13.15 6.01
N HIS A 122 3.19 11.90 5.78
CA HIS A 122 1.86 11.39 6.06
C HIS A 122 1.97 10.29 7.09
N LEU A 123 1.50 10.51 8.30
CA LEU A 123 1.43 9.48 9.34
C LEU A 123 0.33 8.48 8.98
N TRP A 124 0.56 7.21 9.26
CA TRP A 124 -0.50 6.22 9.11
C TRP A 124 -0.60 5.29 10.32
N ARG A 125 -1.85 4.88 10.59
CA ARG A 125 -2.20 3.91 11.64
C ARG A 125 -3.13 2.85 11.09
N ARG A 126 -2.88 1.60 11.49
CA ARG A 126 -3.71 0.44 11.17
C ARG A 126 -4.45 -0.02 12.43
N PHE A 127 -5.75 -0.22 12.29
CA PHE A 127 -6.66 -0.71 13.31
C PHE A 127 -7.39 -1.95 12.81
N VAL A 128 -7.85 -2.79 13.72
CA VAL A 128 -8.59 -4.01 13.42
C VAL A 128 -9.83 -4.06 14.29
N PHE A 129 -10.96 -4.47 13.72
CA PHE A 129 -12.18 -4.74 14.46
C PHE A 129 -12.95 -5.91 13.83
N GLN A 130 -13.78 -6.58 14.63
CA GLN A 130 -14.61 -7.71 14.20
C GLN A 130 -16.07 -7.26 14.10
N SER A 131 -16.72 -7.45 12.95
CA SER A 131 -18.11 -7.05 12.77
C SER A 131 -18.86 -7.98 11.84
N ALA A 132 -20.18 -8.08 12.08
CA ALA A 132 -21.12 -8.72 11.17
C ALA A 132 -21.76 -7.67 10.26
N HIS A 133 -22.14 -8.10 9.05
CA HIS A 133 -22.92 -7.29 8.13
C HIS A 133 -23.69 -8.13 7.10
N VAL A 134 -24.63 -7.47 6.43
CA VAL A 134 -25.32 -7.97 5.25
C VAL A 134 -25.41 -6.85 4.22
N LEU A 135 -25.31 -7.16 2.95
CA LEU A 135 -25.52 -6.21 1.85
C LEU A 135 -26.93 -6.41 1.27
N PRO A 136 -27.96 -5.69 1.72
CA PRO A 136 -29.34 -5.95 1.30
C PRO A 136 -29.64 -5.53 -0.14
N GLN A 137 -28.81 -4.70 -0.74
CA GLN A 137 -29.00 -4.15 -2.08
C GLN A 137 -28.33 -4.95 -3.20
N VAL A 138 -27.65 -6.05 -2.87
CA VAL A 138 -27.03 -6.91 -3.88
C VAL A 138 -28.06 -7.72 -4.66
N PRO A 139 -27.77 -8.15 -5.89
CA PRO A 139 -28.67 -9.02 -6.68
C PRO A 139 -29.08 -10.28 -5.94
N ALA A 140 -30.29 -10.77 -6.23
CA ALA A 140 -30.81 -12.00 -5.63
C ALA A 140 -29.86 -13.18 -5.84
N GLY A 141 -29.54 -13.90 -4.77
CA GLY A 141 -28.60 -15.02 -4.79
C GLY A 141 -27.14 -14.66 -4.54
N HIS A 142 -26.79 -13.38 -4.53
CA HIS A 142 -25.44 -12.95 -4.19
C HIS A 142 -25.06 -13.36 -2.76
N LYS A 143 -23.82 -13.85 -2.59
CA LYS A 143 -23.34 -14.39 -1.30
C LYS A 143 -23.37 -13.33 -0.16
N CYS A 144 -23.07 -12.09 -0.46
CA CYS A 144 -23.05 -10.99 0.52
C CYS A 144 -24.46 -10.52 0.94
N GLY A 145 -25.52 -10.98 0.28
CA GLY A 145 -26.92 -10.80 0.72
C GLY A 145 -27.31 -11.69 1.91
N ARG A 146 -26.39 -12.47 2.47
CA ARG A 146 -26.57 -13.23 3.71
C ARG A 146 -25.76 -12.60 4.82
N MET A 147 -26.28 -12.65 6.06
CA MET A 147 -25.53 -12.17 7.24
C MET A 147 -24.23 -12.95 7.39
N HIS A 148 -23.13 -12.24 7.46
CA HIS A 148 -21.78 -12.79 7.63
C HIS A 148 -20.89 -11.79 8.36
N GLY A 149 -19.64 -12.15 8.66
CA GLY A 149 -18.72 -11.29 9.40
C GLY A 149 -17.31 -11.36 8.87
N HIS A 150 -16.56 -10.30 9.14
CA HIS A 150 -15.15 -10.14 8.81
C HIS A 150 -14.35 -9.59 9.98
N GLY A 151 -13.04 -9.88 9.97
CA GLY A 151 -12.05 -9.08 10.64
C GLY A 151 -11.65 -7.93 9.71
N PHE A 152 -12.29 -6.78 9.88
CA PHE A 152 -11.96 -5.58 9.11
C PHE A 152 -10.65 -4.99 9.58
N GLU A 153 -9.83 -4.53 8.62
CA GLU A 153 -8.69 -3.66 8.93
C GLU A 153 -8.96 -2.27 8.36
N VAL A 154 -8.59 -1.25 9.12
CA VAL A 154 -8.68 0.16 8.70
C VAL A 154 -7.32 0.79 8.79
N VAL A 155 -6.87 1.43 7.70
CA VAL A 155 -5.66 2.26 7.71
C VAL A 155 -6.08 3.71 7.52
N LEU A 156 -5.72 4.54 8.50
CA LEU A 156 -5.90 5.99 8.46
C LEU A 156 -4.59 6.64 8.07
N HIS A 157 -4.61 7.51 7.06
CA HIS A 157 -3.51 8.39 6.74
C HIS A 157 -3.87 9.83 7.09
N ALA A 158 -2.93 10.54 7.69
CA ALA A 158 -3.10 11.95 8.06
C ALA A 158 -1.86 12.75 7.68
N ASP A 159 -2.05 13.92 7.05
CA ASP A 159 -0.99 14.81 6.59
C ASP A 159 -0.37 15.56 7.78
N ALA A 160 0.85 15.18 8.12
CA ALA A 160 1.59 15.80 9.23
C ALA A 160 2.15 17.20 8.88
N SER A 161 2.25 17.54 7.58
CA SER A 161 2.72 18.86 7.13
C SER A 161 1.68 19.96 7.38
N MET A 162 0.39 19.59 7.46
CA MET A 162 -0.72 20.52 7.69
C MET A 162 -0.94 20.89 9.18
N ALA A 163 -0.25 20.24 10.11
CA ALA A 163 -0.52 20.36 11.54
C ALA A 163 -0.07 21.69 12.18
N GLY A 164 0.54 22.59 11.44
CA GLY A 164 0.96 23.92 11.93
C GLY A 164 1.98 23.84 13.07
N ALA A 165 1.77 24.64 14.13
CA ALA A 165 2.69 24.73 15.27
C ALA A 165 2.67 23.49 16.19
N MET A 166 1.65 22.63 16.10
CA MET A 166 1.56 21.34 16.80
C MET A 166 1.81 20.23 15.81
N ALA A 167 2.93 19.51 15.97
CA ALA A 167 3.23 18.35 15.16
C ALA A 167 2.21 17.24 15.42
N LEU A 168 1.53 16.76 14.38
CA LEU A 168 0.66 15.59 14.46
C LEU A 168 1.45 14.38 14.96
N ALA A 169 0.91 13.68 15.95
CA ALA A 169 1.46 12.43 16.46
C ALA A 169 0.52 11.25 16.14
N HIS A 170 1.05 10.03 16.18
CA HIS A 170 0.22 8.83 16.04
C HIS A 170 -0.84 8.72 17.13
N ASP A 171 -0.55 9.24 18.33
CA ASP A 171 -1.49 9.25 19.45
C ASP A 171 -2.74 10.10 19.18
N ASP A 172 -2.62 11.15 18.36
CA ASP A 172 -3.77 11.97 17.94
C ASP A 172 -4.71 11.14 17.04
N ILE A 173 -4.13 10.32 16.16
CA ILE A 173 -4.89 9.40 15.32
C ILE A 173 -5.55 8.32 16.19
N ASP A 174 -4.83 7.78 17.18
CA ASP A 174 -5.35 6.77 18.12
C ASP A 174 -6.51 7.34 18.96
N ALA A 175 -6.36 8.55 19.45
CA ALA A 175 -7.41 9.24 20.22
C ALA A 175 -8.67 9.49 19.37
N ALA A 176 -8.51 9.93 18.12
CA ALA A 176 -9.62 10.14 17.20
C ALA A 176 -10.33 8.83 16.84
N TRP A 177 -9.59 7.72 16.69
CA TRP A 177 -10.14 6.41 16.35
C TRP A 177 -10.85 5.72 17.51
N SER A 178 -10.39 5.90 18.75
CA SER A 178 -10.88 5.15 19.93
C SER A 178 -12.41 5.10 20.08
N PRO A 179 -13.19 6.19 19.89
CA PRO A 179 -14.63 6.13 19.94
C PRO A 179 -15.25 5.28 18.82
N LEU A 180 -14.66 5.28 17.63
CA LEU A 180 -15.13 4.46 16.50
C LEU A 180 -14.79 2.99 16.70
N GLN A 181 -13.63 2.66 17.27
CA GLN A 181 -13.29 1.29 17.65
C GLN A 181 -14.37 0.70 18.56
N ALA A 182 -14.77 1.44 19.61
CA ALA A 182 -15.79 0.99 20.55
C ALA A 182 -17.18 0.81 19.91
N LEU A 183 -17.48 1.56 18.85
CA LEU A 183 -18.75 1.50 18.12
C LEU A 183 -18.78 0.37 17.09
N LEU A 184 -17.66 0.10 16.43
CA LEU A 184 -17.56 -0.84 15.33
C LEU A 184 -17.26 -2.27 15.79
N ASP A 185 -16.41 -2.42 16.82
CA ASP A 185 -15.95 -3.74 17.22
C ASP A 185 -17.05 -4.57 17.88
N HIS A 186 -17.23 -5.81 17.41
CA HIS A 186 -18.27 -6.75 17.80
C HIS A 186 -19.71 -6.23 17.59
N ALA A 187 -19.92 -5.41 16.56
CA ALA A 187 -21.22 -4.86 16.17
C ALA A 187 -21.80 -5.52 14.91
N CYS A 188 -23.11 -5.36 14.70
CA CYS A 188 -23.71 -5.51 13.37
C CYS A 188 -23.69 -4.14 12.69
N LEU A 189 -22.92 -4.01 11.61
CA LEU A 189 -22.74 -2.72 10.94
C LEU A 189 -24.06 -2.13 10.43
N ASN A 190 -25.01 -2.98 10.01
CA ASN A 190 -26.31 -2.55 9.52
C ASN A 190 -27.18 -1.86 10.57
N ASP A 191 -26.92 -2.08 11.86
CA ASP A 191 -27.64 -1.43 12.96
C ASP A 191 -27.12 0.01 13.23
N LEU A 192 -25.98 0.36 12.63
CA LEU A 192 -25.38 1.68 12.81
C LEU A 192 -26.01 2.72 11.87
N PRO A 193 -26.38 3.91 12.35
CA PRO A 193 -26.96 4.95 11.51
C PRO A 193 -26.04 5.35 10.35
N GLY A 194 -26.55 5.23 9.12
CA GLY A 194 -25.83 5.52 7.89
C GLY A 194 -25.09 4.33 7.28
N LEU A 195 -25.20 3.13 7.87
CA LEU A 195 -24.61 1.88 7.35
C LEU A 195 -25.69 0.85 6.98
N ALA A 196 -26.79 1.29 6.37
CA ALA A 196 -27.83 0.37 5.90
C ALA A 196 -27.34 -0.66 4.86
N ASN A 197 -26.33 -0.29 4.07
CA ASN A 197 -25.66 -1.17 3.09
C ASN A 197 -24.13 -1.01 3.20
N PRO A 198 -23.48 -1.64 4.19
CA PRO A 198 -22.10 -1.37 4.58
C PRO A 198 -21.08 -2.12 3.70
N THR A 199 -20.95 -1.69 2.46
CA THR A 199 -19.84 -2.08 1.57
C THR A 199 -18.54 -1.48 2.08
N SER A 200 -17.38 -1.94 1.59
CA SER A 200 -16.07 -1.36 1.94
C SER A 200 -16.00 0.13 1.62
N GLU A 201 -16.60 0.54 0.48
CA GLU A 201 -16.65 1.95 0.04
C GLU A 201 -17.52 2.79 0.99
N VAL A 202 -18.76 2.35 1.26
CA VAL A 202 -19.65 3.05 2.18
C VAL A 202 -19.05 3.14 3.57
N LEU A 203 -18.41 2.07 4.05
CA LEU A 203 -17.77 2.05 5.36
C LEU A 203 -16.56 3.02 5.40
N SER A 204 -15.75 3.10 4.34
CA SER A 204 -14.61 4.01 4.28
C SER A 204 -15.03 5.49 4.34
N SER A 205 -16.06 5.87 3.58
CA SER A 205 -16.59 7.24 3.61
C SER A 205 -17.37 7.55 4.90
N TRP A 206 -18.04 6.56 5.49
CA TRP A 206 -18.71 6.70 6.78
C TRP A 206 -17.72 6.96 7.92
N ILE A 207 -16.58 6.25 7.93
CA ILE A 207 -15.45 6.48 8.86
C ILE A 207 -14.86 7.87 8.62
N TRP A 208 -14.60 8.23 7.37
CA TRP A 208 -14.09 9.56 7.00
C TRP A 208 -14.96 10.69 7.56
N ALA A 209 -16.27 10.64 7.33
CA ALA A 209 -17.19 11.68 7.75
C ALA A 209 -17.22 11.90 9.28
N ARG A 210 -16.87 10.87 10.07
CA ARG A 210 -16.81 10.94 11.53
C ARG A 210 -15.46 11.40 12.06
N LEU A 211 -14.39 11.08 11.35
CA LEU A 211 -13.04 11.43 11.80
C LEU A 211 -12.61 12.81 11.34
N GLN A 212 -12.98 13.23 10.12
CA GLN A 212 -12.53 14.48 9.52
C GLN A 212 -12.75 15.72 10.41
N PRO A 213 -13.86 15.88 11.16
CA PRO A 213 -14.04 17.01 12.06
C PRO A 213 -13.07 17.03 13.26
N GLN A 214 -12.59 15.86 13.69
CA GLN A 214 -11.66 15.71 14.82
C GLN A 214 -10.20 15.60 14.36
N LEU A 215 -10.00 15.14 13.13
CA LEU A 215 -8.70 14.98 12.48
C LEU A 215 -8.72 15.69 11.10
N PRO A 216 -8.69 17.03 11.05
CA PRO A 216 -8.78 17.79 9.79
C PRO A 216 -7.66 17.46 8.79
N THR A 217 -6.56 16.92 9.28
CA THR A 217 -5.42 16.46 8.48
C THR A 217 -5.60 15.07 7.86
N LEU A 218 -6.73 14.39 8.13
CA LEU A 218 -7.05 13.09 7.53
C LEU A 218 -6.99 13.19 6.00
N SER A 219 -6.17 12.36 5.37
CA SER A 219 -5.92 12.37 3.92
C SER A 219 -6.47 11.17 3.19
N SER A 220 -6.64 10.03 3.88
CA SER A 220 -7.36 8.88 3.34
C SER A 220 -7.81 7.90 4.44
N VAL A 221 -8.87 7.17 4.14
CA VAL A 221 -9.35 6.02 4.90
C VAL A 221 -9.33 4.81 3.98
N THR A 222 -8.58 3.79 4.37
CA THR A 222 -8.56 2.51 3.68
C THR A 222 -9.27 1.48 4.55
N VAL A 223 -10.18 0.72 3.97
CA VAL A 223 -10.90 -0.39 4.61
C VAL A 223 -10.55 -1.68 3.87
N TYR A 224 -9.96 -2.64 4.56
CA TYR A 224 -9.85 -4.02 4.12
C TYR A 224 -11.07 -4.79 4.64
N GLU A 225 -11.88 -5.29 3.73
CA GLU A 225 -12.96 -6.23 4.06
C GLU A 225 -12.41 -7.65 4.25
N THR A 226 -11.44 -7.99 3.42
CA THR A 226 -10.62 -9.20 3.54
C THR A 226 -9.16 -8.84 3.26
N ALA A 227 -8.23 -9.75 3.50
CA ALA A 227 -6.82 -9.54 3.16
C ALA A 227 -6.60 -9.21 1.68
N SER A 228 -7.50 -9.63 0.78
CA SER A 228 -7.33 -9.54 -0.67
C SER A 228 -8.22 -8.50 -1.36
N CYS A 229 -9.03 -7.74 -0.64
CA CYS A 229 -9.87 -6.70 -1.24
C CYS A 229 -10.31 -5.65 -0.22
N GLY A 230 -10.62 -4.46 -0.71
CA GLY A 230 -11.10 -3.36 0.09
C GLY A 230 -11.25 -2.08 -0.72
N ALA A 231 -11.49 -0.98 -0.01
CA ALA A 231 -11.71 0.34 -0.60
C ALA A 231 -10.86 1.41 0.08
N ILE A 232 -10.47 2.41 -0.69
CA ILE A 232 -9.81 3.64 -0.24
C ILE A 232 -10.73 4.80 -0.55
N PHE A 233 -10.93 5.69 0.41
CA PHE A 233 -11.61 6.96 0.23
C PHE A 233 -10.69 8.11 0.64
N ASP A 234 -10.50 9.09 -0.26
CA ASP A 234 -9.64 10.26 -0.07
C ASP A 234 -10.40 11.55 0.23
N GLY A 235 -11.69 11.43 0.57
CA GLY A 235 -12.60 12.54 0.76
C GLY A 235 -13.35 12.96 -0.52
N GLN A 236 -12.98 12.44 -1.68
CA GLN A 236 -13.57 12.78 -2.97
C GLN A 236 -13.85 11.57 -3.85
N ARG A 237 -12.93 10.59 -3.87
CA ARG A 237 -12.96 9.46 -4.80
C ARG A 237 -12.85 8.15 -4.04
N TYR A 238 -13.48 7.14 -4.60
CA TYR A 238 -13.31 5.76 -4.18
C TYR A 238 -12.35 5.07 -5.14
N ARG A 239 -11.42 4.33 -4.57
CA ARG A 239 -10.59 3.35 -5.26
C ARG A 239 -10.74 2.02 -4.56
N VAL A 240 -11.08 0.99 -5.29
CA VAL A 240 -11.12 -0.37 -4.79
C VAL A 240 -9.93 -1.15 -5.33
N TRP A 241 -9.58 -2.24 -4.67
CA TRP A 241 -8.58 -3.17 -5.21
C TRP A 241 -9.01 -4.61 -5.02
N LYS A 242 -8.51 -5.44 -5.93
CA LYS A 242 -8.54 -6.90 -5.82
C LYS A 242 -7.12 -7.42 -5.90
N GLU A 243 -6.75 -8.24 -4.91
CA GLU A 243 -5.47 -8.91 -4.86
C GLU A 243 -5.62 -10.39 -5.27
N LEU A 244 -4.65 -10.88 -6.03
CA LEU A 244 -4.52 -12.24 -6.51
C LEU A 244 -3.10 -12.72 -6.25
N THR A 245 -2.95 -14.01 -6.02
CA THR A 245 -1.64 -14.67 -5.95
C THR A 245 -1.34 -15.29 -7.30
N LEU A 246 -0.15 -15.09 -7.83
CA LEU A 246 0.30 -15.55 -9.13
C LEU A 246 1.61 -16.32 -8.95
N ASP A 247 1.61 -17.63 -9.22
CA ASP A 247 2.79 -18.49 -9.15
C ASP A 247 3.39 -18.68 -10.54
N SER A 248 4.62 -18.21 -10.77
CA SER A 248 5.21 -18.25 -12.11
C SER A 248 6.73 -18.40 -12.08
N ALA A 249 7.28 -18.99 -13.13
CA ALA A 249 8.72 -19.08 -13.33
C ALA A 249 9.23 -17.92 -14.20
N VAL A 250 10.44 -17.46 -13.91
CA VAL A 250 11.10 -16.38 -14.64
C VAL A 250 12.56 -16.68 -14.89
N GLN A 251 13.08 -16.20 -16.01
CA GLN A 251 14.50 -16.23 -16.36
C GLN A 251 14.82 -14.97 -17.15
N LEU A 252 15.70 -14.11 -16.64
CA LEU A 252 16.15 -12.92 -17.37
C LEU A 252 17.25 -13.31 -18.36
N ARG A 253 16.88 -13.65 -19.59
CA ARG A 253 17.81 -14.16 -20.62
C ARG A 253 18.86 -13.15 -21.05
N HIS A 254 18.53 -11.84 -20.95
CA HIS A 254 19.42 -10.73 -21.29
C HIS A 254 20.33 -10.31 -20.13
N ALA A 255 20.13 -10.87 -18.93
CA ALA A 255 21.00 -10.60 -17.80
C ALA A 255 22.44 -11.14 -18.08
N PRO A 256 23.49 -10.49 -17.54
CA PRO A 256 24.87 -10.98 -17.62
C PRO A 256 25.00 -12.42 -17.11
N GLU A 257 25.94 -13.18 -17.65
CA GLU A 257 26.17 -14.60 -17.26
C GLU A 257 26.47 -14.78 -15.78
N SER A 258 27.10 -13.77 -15.17
CA SER A 258 27.41 -13.74 -13.74
C SER A 258 26.19 -13.45 -12.85
N SER A 259 25.09 -12.96 -13.41
CA SER A 259 23.90 -12.61 -12.65
C SER A 259 23.09 -13.85 -12.23
N ALA A 260 22.65 -13.87 -10.97
CA ALA A 260 21.74 -14.90 -10.49
C ALA A 260 20.38 -14.85 -11.19
N LEU A 261 19.93 -13.68 -11.66
CA LEU A 261 18.66 -13.49 -12.36
C LEU A 261 18.62 -14.19 -13.73
N ARG A 262 19.79 -14.56 -14.28
CA ARG A 262 19.86 -15.37 -15.51
C ARG A 262 19.47 -16.84 -15.30
N ARG A 263 19.47 -17.33 -14.07
CA ARG A 263 19.04 -18.70 -13.78
C ARG A 263 17.51 -18.75 -13.75
N LEU A 264 16.97 -19.92 -14.13
CA LEU A 264 15.54 -20.18 -13.95
C LEU A 264 15.19 -20.17 -12.45
N HIS A 265 14.26 -19.34 -12.07
CA HIS A 265 13.75 -19.22 -10.71
C HIS A 265 12.25 -18.91 -10.76
N GLY A 266 11.59 -18.77 -9.64
CA GLY A 266 10.18 -18.45 -9.62
C GLY A 266 9.81 -17.60 -8.42
N HIS A 267 8.65 -16.96 -8.51
CA HIS A 267 8.04 -16.17 -7.47
C HIS A 267 6.58 -16.55 -7.27
N THR A 268 6.14 -16.45 -6.05
CA THR A 268 4.72 -16.29 -5.71
C THR A 268 4.45 -14.79 -5.67
N TYR A 269 4.02 -14.25 -6.81
CA TYR A 269 3.74 -12.82 -6.93
C TYR A 269 2.45 -12.44 -6.19
N THR A 270 2.47 -11.29 -5.56
CA THR A 270 1.26 -10.56 -5.18
C THR A 270 0.89 -9.61 -6.32
N LEU A 271 -0.23 -9.90 -6.98
CA LEU A 271 -0.81 -9.05 -8.02
C LEU A 271 -2.00 -8.30 -7.46
N ARG A 272 -1.97 -6.96 -7.52
CA ARG A 272 -3.08 -6.12 -7.06
C ARG A 272 -3.58 -5.25 -8.20
N LEU A 273 -4.87 -5.38 -8.51
CA LEU A 273 -5.59 -4.57 -9.49
C LEU A 273 -6.34 -3.47 -8.74
N HIS A 274 -6.07 -2.21 -9.05
CA HIS A 274 -6.77 -1.06 -8.48
C HIS A 274 -7.69 -0.42 -9.52
N LEU A 275 -8.91 -0.12 -9.10
CA LEU A 275 -9.95 0.43 -9.97
C LEU A 275 -10.54 1.67 -9.31
N THR A 276 -10.71 2.73 -10.11
CA THR A 276 -11.39 3.95 -9.67
C THR A 276 -12.64 4.16 -10.52
N ALA A 277 -13.78 4.24 -9.86
CA ALA A 277 -15.07 4.53 -10.48
C ALA A 277 -15.97 5.34 -9.54
N PRO A 278 -17.00 6.02 -10.05
CA PRO A 278 -18.06 6.56 -9.21
C PRO A 278 -18.75 5.46 -8.41
N LEU A 279 -19.21 5.81 -7.22
CA LEU A 279 -20.05 4.91 -6.41
C LEU A 279 -21.41 4.76 -7.08
N ASP A 280 -21.88 3.53 -7.25
CA ASP A 280 -23.29 3.29 -7.58
C ASP A 280 -24.15 3.56 -6.34
N GLU A 281 -25.06 4.52 -6.43
CA GLU A 281 -25.86 4.97 -5.28
C GLU A 281 -26.85 3.91 -4.78
N VAL A 282 -27.24 2.95 -5.63
CA VAL A 282 -28.16 1.87 -5.25
C VAL A 282 -27.40 0.70 -4.66
N LEU A 283 -26.39 0.20 -5.34
CA LEU A 283 -25.61 -0.97 -4.91
C LEU A 283 -24.61 -0.64 -3.81
N GLY A 284 -24.17 0.62 -3.72
CA GLY A 284 -23.22 1.09 -2.71
C GLY A 284 -21.79 0.63 -2.96
N TRP A 285 -21.46 0.16 -4.15
CA TRP A 285 -20.10 -0.18 -4.56
C TRP A 285 -19.69 0.50 -5.88
N THR A 286 -18.42 0.53 -6.17
CA THR A 286 -17.88 1.04 -7.44
C THR A 286 -17.84 -0.04 -8.51
N ILE A 287 -17.47 -1.27 -8.11
CA ILE A 287 -17.45 -2.48 -8.92
C ILE A 287 -17.47 -3.71 -8.02
N ASP A 288 -18.12 -4.79 -8.45
CA ASP A 288 -18.11 -6.07 -7.73
C ASP A 288 -16.74 -6.76 -7.84
N PHE A 289 -16.18 -7.19 -6.71
CA PHE A 289 -14.88 -7.90 -6.68
C PHE A 289 -14.90 -9.25 -7.38
N GLY A 290 -16.07 -9.90 -7.46
CA GLY A 290 -16.27 -11.13 -8.22
C GLY A 290 -16.23 -10.89 -9.73
N ASP A 291 -16.79 -9.78 -10.19
CA ASP A 291 -16.75 -9.36 -11.59
C ASP A 291 -15.31 -9.02 -12.01
N VAL A 292 -14.57 -8.28 -11.17
CA VAL A 292 -13.13 -8.00 -11.41
C VAL A 292 -12.36 -9.28 -11.61
N LYS A 293 -12.58 -10.29 -10.71
CA LYS A 293 -11.91 -11.59 -10.82
C LYS A 293 -12.28 -12.29 -12.11
N SER A 294 -13.57 -12.37 -12.44
CA SER A 294 -14.08 -13.08 -13.63
C SER A 294 -13.59 -12.45 -14.94
N LEU A 295 -13.58 -11.11 -15.02
CA LEU A 295 -13.09 -10.40 -16.20
C LEU A 295 -11.57 -10.52 -16.37
N PHE A 296 -10.83 -10.63 -15.28
CA PHE A 296 -9.38 -10.77 -15.31
C PHE A 296 -8.91 -12.23 -15.50
N GLU A 297 -9.74 -13.23 -15.22
CA GLU A 297 -9.38 -14.66 -15.24
C GLU A 297 -8.71 -15.11 -16.54
N PRO A 298 -9.14 -14.71 -17.76
CA PRO A 298 -8.46 -15.11 -19.00
C PRO A 298 -7.02 -14.60 -19.12
N ILE A 299 -6.71 -13.44 -18.52
CA ILE A 299 -5.35 -12.90 -18.45
C ILE A 299 -4.55 -13.63 -17.38
N PHE A 300 -5.16 -13.86 -16.21
CA PHE A 300 -4.56 -14.60 -15.12
C PHE A 300 -4.05 -15.98 -15.55
N LEU A 301 -4.86 -16.75 -16.26
CA LEU A 301 -4.52 -18.09 -16.75
C LEU A 301 -3.35 -18.11 -17.77
N GLN A 302 -3.04 -16.99 -18.40
CA GLN A 302 -1.87 -16.88 -19.28
C GLN A 302 -0.57 -16.68 -18.50
N LEU A 303 -0.66 -16.29 -17.24
CA LEU A 303 0.48 -15.97 -16.39
C LEU A 303 0.73 -17.05 -15.33
N ASP A 304 -0.36 -17.53 -14.71
CA ASP A 304 -0.29 -18.44 -13.58
C ASP A 304 0.24 -19.82 -13.98
N HIS A 305 1.24 -20.31 -13.25
CA HIS A 305 1.95 -21.57 -13.52
C HIS A 305 2.59 -21.63 -14.92
N GLN A 306 3.05 -20.46 -15.42
CA GLN A 306 3.69 -20.34 -16.72
C GLN A 306 5.13 -19.82 -16.57
N PRO A 307 6.04 -20.17 -17.51
CA PRO A 307 7.34 -19.53 -17.63
C PRO A 307 7.17 -18.16 -18.32
N LEU A 308 7.18 -17.07 -17.52
CA LEU A 308 6.88 -15.71 -18.00
C LEU A 308 7.78 -15.29 -19.19
N HIS A 309 9.04 -15.72 -19.22
CA HIS A 309 9.99 -15.46 -20.29
C HIS A 309 9.72 -16.21 -21.61
N GLU A 310 8.70 -17.06 -21.65
CA GLU A 310 8.23 -17.76 -22.86
C GLU A 310 6.90 -17.19 -23.39
N ILE A 311 6.28 -16.27 -22.65
CA ILE A 311 5.05 -15.62 -23.08
C ILE A 311 5.39 -14.62 -24.20
N ALA A 312 4.66 -14.73 -25.32
CA ALA A 312 4.80 -13.78 -26.40
C ALA A 312 4.51 -12.36 -25.90
N ASP A 313 5.26 -11.39 -26.39
CA ASP A 313 5.18 -9.97 -26.00
C ASP A 313 5.70 -9.62 -24.59
N LEU A 314 6.18 -10.58 -23.81
CA LEU A 314 6.97 -10.34 -22.61
C LEU A 314 8.47 -10.46 -22.96
N ALA A 315 9.22 -9.37 -22.76
CA ALA A 315 10.64 -9.35 -23.15
C ALA A 315 11.47 -10.38 -22.36
N ASP A 316 11.51 -10.25 -21.03
CA ASP A 316 12.30 -11.14 -20.14
C ASP A 316 11.49 -11.65 -18.93
N GLY A 317 10.24 -11.22 -18.78
CA GLY A 317 9.40 -11.62 -17.65
C GLY A 317 9.76 -10.95 -16.32
N ASP A 318 10.54 -9.85 -16.35
CA ASP A 318 10.79 -9.03 -15.16
C ASP A 318 9.51 -8.34 -14.68
N SER A 319 9.48 -7.95 -13.38
CA SER A 319 8.28 -7.40 -12.75
C SER A 319 7.74 -6.15 -13.46
N ALA A 320 8.60 -5.30 -14.04
CA ALA A 320 8.19 -4.10 -14.76
C ALA A 320 7.50 -4.43 -16.10
N SER A 321 8.08 -5.35 -16.86
CA SER A 321 7.53 -5.83 -18.14
C SER A 321 6.20 -6.54 -17.93
N VAL A 322 6.13 -7.44 -16.94
CA VAL A 322 4.90 -8.18 -16.61
C VAL A 322 3.80 -7.24 -16.12
N ALA A 323 4.10 -6.30 -15.23
CA ALA A 323 3.11 -5.33 -14.74
C ALA A 323 2.52 -4.45 -15.86
N ARG A 324 3.35 -4.03 -16.82
CA ARG A 324 2.89 -3.29 -18.02
C ARG A 324 2.01 -4.15 -18.90
N TRP A 325 2.44 -5.37 -19.20
CA TRP A 325 1.68 -6.31 -20.02
C TRP A 325 0.30 -6.58 -19.40
N ILE A 326 0.25 -6.83 -18.08
CA ILE A 326 -1.03 -6.99 -17.35
C ILE A 326 -1.91 -5.75 -17.51
N PHE A 327 -1.35 -4.57 -17.29
CA PHE A 327 -2.09 -3.32 -17.38
C PHE A 327 -2.69 -3.11 -18.77
N ASP A 328 -1.89 -3.32 -19.83
CA ASP A 328 -2.31 -3.14 -21.22
C ASP A 328 -3.39 -4.15 -21.63
N CYS A 329 -3.21 -5.43 -21.26
CA CYS A 329 -4.20 -6.48 -21.55
C CYS A 329 -5.51 -6.28 -20.77
N ALA A 330 -5.42 -5.93 -19.48
CA ALA A 330 -6.58 -5.86 -18.61
C ALA A 330 -7.45 -4.62 -18.87
N ARG A 331 -6.86 -3.51 -19.30
CA ARG A 331 -7.58 -2.24 -19.44
C ARG A 331 -8.70 -2.26 -20.48
N GLY A 332 -8.61 -3.14 -21.47
CA GLY A 332 -9.69 -3.34 -22.46
C GLY A 332 -10.96 -3.96 -21.86
N GLN A 333 -10.82 -4.76 -20.82
CA GLN A 333 -11.93 -5.44 -20.14
C GLN A 333 -12.32 -4.74 -18.84
N LEU A 334 -11.39 -4.03 -18.23
CA LEU A 334 -11.54 -3.28 -16.99
C LEU A 334 -11.18 -1.80 -17.25
N PRO A 335 -12.05 -1.00 -17.89
CA PRO A 335 -11.74 0.40 -18.23
C PRO A 335 -11.52 1.30 -17.01
N GLN A 336 -11.99 0.89 -15.83
CA GLN A 336 -11.79 1.55 -14.55
C GLN A 336 -10.41 1.25 -13.93
N LEU A 337 -9.65 0.29 -14.49
CA LEU A 337 -8.31 -0.06 -14.00
C LEU A 337 -7.38 1.14 -14.13
N ASP A 338 -6.88 1.64 -13.02
CA ASP A 338 -6.00 2.79 -12.99
C ASP A 338 -4.61 2.49 -12.41
N ARG A 339 -4.42 1.30 -11.81
CA ARG A 339 -3.11 0.88 -11.31
C ARG A 339 -3.02 -0.65 -11.23
N VAL A 340 -1.85 -1.17 -11.54
CA VAL A 340 -1.45 -2.57 -11.33
C VAL A 340 -0.20 -2.58 -10.48
N ASP A 341 -0.22 -3.33 -9.37
CA ASP A 341 0.98 -3.62 -8.57
C ASP A 341 1.32 -5.10 -8.75
N LEU A 342 2.55 -5.40 -9.11
CA LEU A 342 3.09 -6.75 -9.17
C LEU A 342 4.31 -6.82 -8.27
N LEU A 343 4.20 -7.53 -7.15
CA LEU A 343 5.26 -7.67 -6.16
C LEU A 343 5.78 -9.11 -6.16
N GLU A 344 7.07 -9.28 -6.36
CA GLU A 344 7.78 -10.56 -6.30
C GLU A 344 8.09 -11.02 -4.87
N THR A 345 8.22 -10.08 -3.97
CA THR A 345 8.28 -10.26 -2.51
C THR A 345 7.64 -9.05 -1.84
N GLU A 346 7.44 -9.11 -0.52
CA GLU A 346 6.82 -8.02 0.24
C GLU A 346 7.52 -6.68 -0.03
N GLY A 347 6.81 -5.74 -0.61
CA GLY A 347 7.27 -4.39 -0.91
C GLY A 347 8.26 -4.26 -2.07
N CYS A 348 8.60 -5.35 -2.79
CA CYS A 348 9.55 -5.36 -3.88
C CYS A 348 8.88 -5.80 -5.19
N GLY A 349 8.98 -5.02 -6.25
CA GLY A 349 8.36 -5.29 -7.55
C GLY A 349 8.14 -4.02 -8.37
N ALA A 350 7.07 -3.98 -9.14
CA ALA A 350 6.75 -2.87 -10.02
C ALA A 350 5.27 -2.44 -9.91
N MET A 351 5.03 -1.18 -10.21
CA MET A 351 3.70 -0.59 -10.28
C MET A 351 3.52 0.14 -11.60
N VAL A 352 2.39 -0.05 -12.25
CA VAL A 352 1.99 0.71 -13.44
C VAL A 352 0.75 1.52 -13.10
N ILE A 353 0.81 2.83 -13.34
CA ILE A 353 -0.23 3.78 -12.95
C ILE A 353 -0.73 4.51 -14.20
N ALA A 354 -2.06 4.57 -14.37
CA ALA A 354 -2.70 5.30 -15.45
C ALA A 354 -2.44 6.81 -15.38
N PRO A 355 -2.45 7.51 -16.53
CA PRO A 355 -2.35 8.96 -16.53
C PRO A 355 -3.46 9.62 -15.70
N GLY A 356 -3.09 10.55 -14.83
CA GLY A 356 -4.04 11.26 -13.96
C GLY A 356 -4.53 10.48 -12.74
N ALA A 357 -4.20 9.22 -12.62
CA ALA A 357 -4.41 8.47 -11.38
C ALA A 357 -3.34 8.88 -10.37
N GLY A 358 -3.74 9.44 -9.25
CA GLY A 358 -2.82 9.78 -8.16
C GLY A 358 -2.13 8.54 -7.61
N LEU A 359 -0.89 8.68 -7.16
CA LEU A 359 -0.24 7.68 -6.35
C LEU A 359 -0.94 7.66 -5.00
N ALA A 360 -1.91 6.75 -4.82
CA ALA A 360 -2.49 6.53 -3.51
C ALA A 360 -1.38 6.10 -2.54
N LEU A 361 -1.46 6.59 -1.30
CA LEU A 361 -0.52 6.20 -0.25
C LEU A 361 -0.50 4.67 -0.14
N ALA A 362 0.64 4.11 0.19
CA ALA A 362 0.80 2.67 0.29
C ALA A 362 -0.09 2.10 1.41
N VAL A 363 -0.63 0.94 1.20
CA VAL A 363 -1.54 0.28 2.15
C VAL A 363 -0.99 -1.09 2.48
#